data_a9c675f82eeac4fe5fb7b71dadea9762
#
_entry.id   a9c675f82eeac4fe5fb7b71dadea9762
#
_cell.length_a   1.000
_cell.length_b   1.000
_cell.length_c   1.000
_cell.angle_alpha   90.00
_cell.angle_beta   90.00
_cell.angle_gamma   90.00
#
_symmetry.space_group_name_H-M   'P 1'
#
loop_
_entity.id
_entity.type
_entity.pdbx_description
1 polymer ?
#
loop_
_entity_poly.entity_id
_entity_poly.type
_entity_poly.pdbx_seq_one_letter_code
_entity_poly.pdbx_strand_id
1 'polypeptide(L)'
;MEPSQLDTLGKQAFAKKNFNEAAEYFRQAAEGYTLGRAGLLAAESRNNLSVALLQAGKAQEALDAAFGTDAVFAGANDDKRHGMALGNQAAALEALRRNDEAIALYDRSAVLFDQAGEGDLRAMVMKSSAALKLKTGRISESAFKMIGSVDAKDNPTFFERVMKFFLRFIK
;
A
#
# COMPACT_ATOMS: atom_id res chain seq x y z
N MET A 1 5.58 -28.37 -11.08
CA MET A 1 4.52 -28.18 -10.07
C MET A 1 3.50 -27.21 -10.67
N GLU A 2 2.22 -27.42 -10.42
CA GLU A 2 1.17 -26.53 -10.93
C GLU A 2 1.26 -25.14 -10.28
N PRO A 3 1.00 -24.05 -11.01
CA PRO A 3 1.10 -22.68 -10.46
C PRO A 3 0.24 -22.45 -9.22
N SER A 4 -0.94 -23.06 -9.15
CA SER A 4 -1.86 -22.98 -8.00
C SER A 4 -1.29 -23.64 -6.74
N GLN A 5 -0.51 -24.71 -6.89
CA GLN A 5 0.18 -25.35 -5.78
C GLN A 5 1.32 -24.47 -5.28
N LEU A 6 2.06 -23.81 -6.18
CA LEU A 6 3.11 -22.85 -5.84
C LEU A 6 2.55 -21.65 -5.08
N ASP A 7 1.42 -21.07 -5.50
CA ASP A 7 0.74 -20.01 -4.75
C ASP A 7 0.37 -20.46 -3.32
N THR A 8 -0.10 -21.71 -3.18
CA THR A 8 -0.45 -22.25 -1.87
C THR A 8 0.79 -22.38 -0.98
N LEU A 9 1.90 -22.90 -1.52
CA LEU A 9 3.17 -23.00 -0.80
C LEU A 9 3.73 -21.61 -0.44
N GLY A 10 3.61 -20.64 -1.34
CA GLY A 10 3.99 -19.25 -1.09
C GLY A 10 3.23 -18.64 0.09
N LYS A 11 1.91 -18.84 0.14
CA LYS A 11 1.07 -18.39 1.27
C LYS A 11 1.46 -19.07 2.58
N GLN A 12 1.76 -20.37 2.56
CA GLN A 12 2.22 -21.11 3.73
C GLN A 12 3.59 -20.64 4.24
N ALA A 13 4.54 -20.43 3.32
CA ALA A 13 5.88 -19.91 3.66
C ALA A 13 5.77 -18.49 4.23
N PHE A 14 4.93 -17.63 3.65
CA PHE A 14 4.67 -16.29 4.14
C PHE A 14 4.09 -16.28 5.57
N ALA A 15 3.12 -17.14 5.84
CA ALA A 15 2.54 -17.29 7.19
C ALA A 15 3.57 -17.73 8.23
N LYS A 16 4.58 -18.51 7.82
CA LYS A 16 5.73 -18.90 8.65
C LYS A 16 6.83 -17.82 8.72
N LYS A 17 6.63 -16.67 8.10
CA LYS A 17 7.61 -15.58 7.96
C LYS A 17 8.87 -15.94 7.16
N ASN A 18 8.82 -16.98 6.36
CA ASN A 18 9.87 -17.39 5.44
C ASN A 18 9.75 -16.57 4.14
N PHE A 19 9.97 -15.26 4.23
CA PHE A 19 9.62 -14.33 3.16
C PHE A 19 10.41 -14.55 1.86
N ASN A 20 11.69 -14.95 1.92
CA ASN A 20 12.45 -15.26 0.71
C ASN A 20 11.93 -16.52 0.02
N GLU A 21 11.57 -17.55 0.77
CA GLU A 21 10.98 -18.78 0.24
C GLU A 21 9.59 -18.50 -0.36
N ALA A 22 8.77 -17.69 0.33
CA ALA A 22 7.48 -17.26 -0.18
C ALA A 22 7.61 -16.50 -1.51
N ALA A 23 8.58 -15.59 -1.61
CA ALA A 23 8.86 -14.84 -2.83
C ALA A 23 9.24 -15.76 -3.99
N GLU A 24 10.04 -16.82 -3.74
CA GLU A 24 10.42 -17.77 -4.77
C GLU A 24 9.22 -18.56 -5.29
N TYR A 25 8.36 -19.05 -4.40
CA TYR A 25 7.13 -19.74 -4.80
C TYR A 25 6.18 -18.84 -5.60
N PHE A 26 5.97 -17.59 -5.18
CA PHE A 26 5.10 -16.65 -5.90
C PHE A 26 5.70 -16.26 -7.26
N ARG A 27 7.02 -16.18 -7.40
CA ARG A 27 7.69 -15.93 -8.68
C ARG A 27 7.41 -17.07 -9.66
N GLN A 28 7.64 -18.31 -9.24
CA GLN A 28 7.39 -19.48 -10.07
C GLN A 28 5.90 -19.62 -10.44
N ALA A 29 4.99 -19.30 -9.51
CA ALA A 29 3.56 -19.27 -9.79
C ALA A 29 3.22 -18.24 -10.87
N ALA A 30 3.73 -17.01 -10.74
CA ALA A 30 3.50 -15.93 -11.70
C ALA A 30 4.03 -16.29 -13.10
N GLU A 31 5.20 -16.90 -13.19
CA GLU A 31 5.77 -17.40 -14.45
C GLU A 31 4.89 -18.50 -15.07
N GLY A 32 4.47 -19.47 -14.27
CA GLY A 32 3.60 -20.56 -14.73
C GLY A 32 2.24 -20.04 -15.23
N TYR A 33 1.60 -19.10 -14.54
CA TYR A 33 0.37 -18.47 -14.99
C TYR A 33 0.57 -17.63 -16.25
N THR A 34 1.71 -16.96 -16.39
CA THR A 34 2.05 -16.17 -17.59
C THR A 34 2.17 -17.11 -18.80
N LEU A 35 2.87 -18.23 -18.68
CA LEU A 35 2.99 -19.24 -19.72
C LEU A 35 1.62 -19.85 -20.07
N GLY A 36 0.78 -20.07 -19.07
CA GLY A 36 -0.61 -20.54 -19.24
C GLY A 36 -1.60 -19.48 -19.73
N ARG A 37 -1.14 -18.25 -20.04
CA ARG A 37 -1.96 -17.11 -20.48
C ARG A 37 -3.06 -16.72 -19.48
N ALA A 38 -2.87 -17.01 -18.21
CA ALA A 38 -3.78 -16.67 -17.11
C ALA A 38 -3.39 -15.32 -16.48
N GLY A 39 -3.53 -14.22 -17.22
CA GLY A 39 -3.00 -12.89 -16.88
C GLY A 39 -3.44 -12.36 -15.51
N LEU A 40 -4.70 -12.56 -15.12
CA LEU A 40 -5.21 -12.13 -13.80
C LEU A 40 -4.52 -12.89 -12.65
N LEU A 41 -4.35 -14.20 -12.79
CA LEU A 41 -3.67 -15.01 -11.77
C LEU A 41 -2.17 -14.70 -11.72
N ALA A 42 -1.55 -14.44 -12.87
CA ALA A 42 -0.16 -13.99 -12.93
C ALA A 42 0.03 -12.64 -12.19
N ALA A 43 -0.87 -11.68 -12.40
CA ALA A 43 -0.84 -10.39 -11.71
C ALA A 43 -1.08 -10.55 -10.19
N GLU A 44 -1.97 -11.45 -9.78
CA GLU A 44 -2.21 -11.75 -8.36
C GLU A 44 -0.95 -12.35 -7.70
N SER A 45 -0.32 -13.36 -8.34
CA SER A 45 0.92 -13.95 -7.83
C SER A 45 2.07 -12.92 -7.79
N ARG A 46 2.16 -11.99 -8.75
CA ARG A 46 3.13 -10.88 -8.73
C ARG A 46 2.86 -9.89 -7.59
N ASN A 47 1.60 -9.62 -7.26
CA ASN A 47 1.27 -8.82 -6.09
C ASN A 47 1.69 -9.51 -4.79
N ASN A 48 1.44 -10.82 -4.66
CA ASN A 48 1.88 -11.61 -3.50
C ASN A 48 3.41 -11.66 -3.42
N LEU A 49 4.11 -11.79 -4.55
CA LEU A 49 5.56 -11.70 -4.65
C LEU A 49 6.07 -10.35 -4.13
N SER A 50 5.45 -9.25 -4.55
CA SER A 50 5.81 -7.91 -4.09
C SER A 50 5.73 -7.79 -2.57
N VAL A 51 4.64 -8.27 -1.97
CA VAL A 51 4.47 -8.25 -0.52
C VAL A 51 5.54 -9.10 0.18
N ALA A 52 5.85 -10.29 -0.32
CA ALA A 52 6.88 -11.16 0.24
C ALA A 52 8.28 -10.53 0.15
N LEU A 53 8.62 -9.92 -0.99
CA LEU A 53 9.88 -9.22 -1.20
C LEU A 53 10.01 -7.99 -0.28
N LEU A 54 8.94 -7.23 -0.10
CA LEU A 54 8.94 -6.09 0.80
C LEU A 54 9.19 -6.51 2.25
N GLN A 55 8.56 -7.60 2.70
CA GLN A 55 8.80 -8.16 4.03
C GLN A 55 10.22 -8.76 4.17
N ALA A 56 10.83 -9.19 3.07
CA ALA A 56 12.23 -9.61 3.04
C ALA A 56 13.23 -8.43 2.97
N GLY A 57 12.76 -7.17 3.00
CA GLY A 57 13.60 -5.97 2.91
C GLY A 57 14.08 -5.62 1.50
N LYS A 58 13.53 -6.24 0.46
CA LYS A 58 13.91 -6.08 -0.95
C LYS A 58 12.97 -5.11 -1.66
N ALA A 59 12.98 -3.84 -1.22
CA ALA A 59 11.99 -2.85 -1.63
C ALA A 59 11.96 -2.56 -3.14
N GLN A 60 13.13 -2.53 -3.81
CA GLN A 60 13.17 -2.30 -5.26
C GLN A 60 12.58 -3.50 -6.03
N GLU A 61 12.97 -4.71 -5.68
CA GLU A 61 12.42 -5.92 -6.29
C GLU A 61 10.90 -6.03 -6.04
N ALA A 62 10.43 -5.58 -4.87
CA ALA A 62 8.99 -5.52 -4.55
C ALA A 62 8.24 -4.55 -5.48
N LEU A 63 8.81 -3.37 -5.72
CA LEU A 63 8.23 -2.40 -6.66
C LEU A 63 8.18 -2.98 -8.08
N ASP A 64 9.27 -3.58 -8.54
CA ASP A 64 9.36 -4.18 -9.88
C ASP A 64 8.35 -5.32 -10.06
N ALA A 65 8.15 -6.14 -9.03
CA ALA A 65 7.14 -7.20 -9.04
C ALA A 65 5.71 -6.66 -9.16
N ALA A 66 5.37 -5.58 -8.44
CA ALA A 66 4.03 -4.99 -8.47
C ALA A 66 3.78 -4.13 -9.73
N PHE A 67 4.82 -3.66 -10.42
CA PHE A 67 4.68 -2.74 -11.53
C PHE A 67 3.83 -3.32 -12.67
N GLY A 68 2.80 -2.58 -13.09
CA GLY A 68 1.90 -2.95 -14.18
C GLY A 68 0.79 -3.95 -13.78
N THR A 69 0.76 -4.48 -12.55
CA THR A 69 -0.34 -5.34 -12.09
C THR A 69 -1.63 -4.55 -11.92
N ASP A 70 -1.54 -3.28 -11.55
CA ASP A 70 -2.66 -2.33 -11.47
C ASP A 70 -3.40 -2.20 -12.81
N ALA A 71 -2.69 -2.09 -13.92
CA ALA A 71 -3.29 -2.00 -15.26
C ALA A 71 -4.05 -3.28 -15.64
N VAL A 72 -3.57 -4.46 -15.22
CA VAL A 72 -4.25 -5.75 -15.46
C VAL A 72 -5.60 -5.78 -14.73
N PHE A 73 -5.65 -5.38 -13.47
CA PHE A 73 -6.87 -5.37 -12.68
C PHE A 73 -7.83 -4.25 -13.10
N ALA A 74 -7.31 -3.08 -13.47
CA ALA A 74 -8.12 -2.01 -14.08
C ALA A 74 -8.82 -2.49 -15.36
N GLY A 75 -8.11 -3.18 -16.24
CA GLY A 75 -8.67 -3.76 -17.47
C GLY A 75 -9.74 -4.83 -17.21
N ALA A 76 -9.74 -5.45 -16.04
CA ALA A 76 -10.74 -6.40 -15.60
C ALA A 76 -11.91 -5.77 -14.79
N ASN A 77 -11.91 -4.46 -14.60
CA ASN A 77 -12.85 -3.73 -13.72
C ASN A 77 -12.88 -4.29 -12.28
N ASP A 78 -11.73 -4.72 -11.76
CA ASP A 78 -11.58 -5.24 -10.41
C ASP A 78 -10.96 -4.16 -9.51
N ASP A 79 -11.81 -3.24 -9.03
CA ASP A 79 -11.38 -2.11 -8.22
C ASP A 79 -10.69 -2.53 -6.92
N LYS A 80 -11.11 -3.66 -6.33
CA LYS A 80 -10.46 -4.19 -5.12
C LYS A 80 -9.01 -4.58 -5.39
N ARG A 81 -8.76 -5.45 -6.37
CA ARG A 81 -7.39 -5.89 -6.69
C ARG A 81 -6.56 -4.77 -7.32
N HIS A 82 -7.18 -3.86 -8.08
CA HIS A 82 -6.55 -2.64 -8.56
C HIS A 82 -6.06 -1.77 -7.38
N GLY A 83 -6.92 -1.53 -6.39
CA GLY A 83 -6.55 -0.81 -5.16
C GLY A 83 -5.42 -1.50 -4.40
N MET A 84 -5.46 -2.84 -4.27
CA MET A 84 -4.38 -3.61 -3.64
C MET A 84 -3.04 -3.46 -4.39
N ALA A 85 -3.06 -3.51 -5.72
CA ALA A 85 -1.86 -3.34 -6.54
C ALA A 85 -1.21 -1.97 -6.33
N LEU A 86 -2.00 -0.89 -6.35
CA LEU A 86 -1.50 0.46 -6.07
C LEU A 86 -0.99 0.59 -4.63
N GLY A 87 -1.66 -0.02 -3.66
CA GLY A 87 -1.22 -0.05 -2.27
C GLY A 87 0.12 -0.75 -2.08
N ASN A 88 0.36 -1.87 -2.78
CA ASN A 88 1.63 -2.60 -2.76
C ASN A 88 2.76 -1.79 -3.40
N GLN A 89 2.51 -1.14 -4.55
CA GLN A 89 3.47 -0.22 -5.17
C GLN A 89 3.81 0.94 -4.22
N ALA A 90 2.78 1.53 -3.58
CA ALA A 90 2.97 2.61 -2.61
C ALA A 90 3.85 2.18 -1.42
N ALA A 91 3.60 0.99 -0.86
CA ALA A 91 4.40 0.47 0.25
C ALA A 91 5.86 0.23 -0.13
N ALA A 92 6.12 -0.26 -1.35
CA ALA A 92 7.48 -0.42 -1.86
C ALA A 92 8.17 0.94 -2.07
N LEU A 93 7.47 1.94 -2.62
CA LEU A 93 7.96 3.31 -2.78
C LEU A 93 8.24 3.99 -1.43
N GLU A 94 7.39 3.77 -0.43
CA GLU A 94 7.63 4.25 0.94
C GLU A 94 8.93 3.67 1.51
N ALA A 95 9.16 2.37 1.36
CA ALA A 95 10.38 1.72 1.81
C ALA A 95 11.62 2.25 1.08
N LEU A 96 11.48 2.67 -0.18
CA LEU A 96 12.51 3.35 -0.98
C LEU A 96 12.65 4.86 -0.67
N ARG A 97 11.87 5.40 0.29
CA ARG A 97 11.81 6.82 0.64
C ARG A 97 11.33 7.74 -0.49
N ARG A 98 10.66 7.18 -1.50
CA ARG A 98 10.00 7.93 -2.57
C ARG A 98 8.60 8.36 -2.10
N ASN A 99 8.59 9.15 -1.03
CA ASN A 99 7.39 9.42 -0.24
C ASN A 99 6.26 10.10 -1.03
N ASP A 100 6.60 11.00 -1.96
CA ASP A 100 5.59 11.74 -2.75
C ASP A 100 4.81 10.81 -3.68
N GLU A 101 5.52 9.90 -4.32
CA GLU A 101 4.93 8.89 -5.19
C GLU A 101 4.10 7.89 -4.37
N ALA A 102 4.61 7.49 -3.21
CA ALA A 102 3.87 6.61 -2.30
C ALA A 102 2.54 7.24 -1.85
N ILE A 103 2.55 8.51 -1.44
CA ILE A 103 1.35 9.26 -1.05
C ILE A 103 0.33 9.27 -2.19
N ALA A 104 0.76 9.60 -3.41
CA ALA A 104 -0.13 9.66 -4.56
C ALA A 104 -0.80 8.31 -4.87
N LEU A 105 -0.05 7.20 -4.75
CA LEU A 105 -0.60 5.86 -4.97
C LEU A 105 -1.50 5.39 -3.82
N TYR A 106 -1.16 5.68 -2.56
CA TYR A 106 -2.05 5.40 -1.43
C TYR A 106 -3.38 6.15 -1.56
N ASP A 107 -3.35 7.43 -1.94
CA ASP A 107 -4.58 8.22 -2.12
C ASP A 107 -5.45 7.65 -3.25
N ARG A 108 -4.87 7.24 -4.38
CA ARG A 108 -5.58 6.56 -5.46
C ARG A 108 -6.14 5.20 -5.04
N SER A 109 -5.36 4.41 -4.31
CA SER A 109 -5.79 3.13 -3.74
C SER A 109 -7.02 3.30 -2.81
N ALA A 110 -7.04 4.36 -1.99
CA ALA A 110 -8.15 4.66 -1.10
C ALA A 110 -9.46 4.94 -1.87
N VAL A 111 -9.39 5.62 -3.02
CA VAL A 111 -10.57 5.85 -3.88
C VAL A 111 -11.12 4.53 -4.43
N LEU A 112 -10.24 3.65 -4.91
CA LEU A 112 -10.66 2.35 -5.44
C LEU A 112 -11.28 1.45 -4.38
N PHE A 113 -10.72 1.44 -3.16
CA PHE A 113 -11.31 0.69 -2.05
C PHE A 113 -12.67 1.25 -1.63
N ASP A 114 -12.88 2.58 -1.72
CA ASP A 114 -14.19 3.20 -1.50
C ASP A 114 -15.22 2.71 -2.52
N GLN A 115 -14.84 2.70 -3.81
CA GLN A 115 -15.67 2.21 -4.91
C GLN A 115 -15.99 0.72 -4.77
N ALA A 116 -15.04 -0.07 -4.28
CA ALA A 116 -15.19 -1.50 -4.04
C ALA A 116 -15.94 -1.84 -2.73
N GLY A 117 -16.28 -0.86 -1.89
CA GLY A 117 -16.90 -1.08 -0.58
C GLY A 117 -15.96 -1.68 0.48
N GLU A 118 -14.66 -1.58 0.29
CA GLU A 118 -13.61 -2.18 1.14
C GLU A 118 -13.13 -1.17 2.21
N GLY A 119 -13.98 -0.87 3.18
CA GLY A 119 -13.75 0.15 4.19
C GLY A 119 -12.48 -0.04 5.02
N ASP A 120 -12.16 -1.28 5.43
CA ASP A 120 -10.98 -1.59 6.23
C ASP A 120 -9.68 -1.35 5.44
N LEU A 121 -9.64 -1.79 4.18
CA LEU A 121 -8.50 -1.59 3.29
C LEU A 121 -8.30 -0.10 2.98
N ARG A 122 -9.39 0.63 2.74
CA ARG A 122 -9.39 2.07 2.59
C ARG A 122 -8.77 2.76 3.81
N ALA A 123 -9.24 2.42 5.02
CA ALA A 123 -8.73 3.00 6.26
C ALA A 123 -7.22 2.73 6.44
N MET A 124 -6.75 1.53 6.09
CA MET A 124 -5.35 1.15 6.18
C MET A 124 -4.46 2.03 5.28
N VAL A 125 -4.80 2.17 4.00
CA VAL A 125 -3.99 2.97 3.07
C VAL A 125 -4.07 4.47 3.36
N MET A 126 -5.22 4.98 3.82
CA MET A 126 -5.36 6.36 4.28
C MET A 126 -4.49 6.65 5.50
N LYS A 127 -4.37 5.72 6.44
CA LYS A 127 -3.47 5.84 7.60
C LYS A 127 -2.01 5.92 7.14
N SER A 128 -1.59 5.10 6.19
CA SER A 128 -0.24 5.14 5.63
C SER A 128 0.04 6.47 4.92
N SER A 129 -0.87 6.93 4.06
CA SER A 129 -0.76 8.24 3.40
C SER A 129 -0.67 9.39 4.41
N ALA A 130 -1.52 9.40 5.42
CA ALA A 130 -1.51 10.43 6.46
C ALA A 130 -0.20 10.44 7.27
N ALA A 131 0.31 9.26 7.63
CA ALA A 131 1.59 9.14 8.34
C ALA A 131 2.76 9.70 7.51
N LEU A 132 2.79 9.42 6.20
CA LEU A 132 3.79 9.97 5.29
C LEU A 132 3.66 11.48 5.11
N LYS A 133 2.44 12.00 4.96
CA LYS A 133 2.18 13.45 4.88
C LYS A 133 2.66 14.18 6.13
N LEU A 134 2.46 13.60 7.32
CA LEU A 134 2.99 14.13 8.57
C LEU A 134 4.53 14.09 8.59
N LYS A 135 5.12 12.95 8.25
CA LYS A 135 6.59 12.76 8.24
C LYS A 135 7.31 13.69 7.27
N THR A 136 6.68 14.02 6.14
CA THR A 136 7.24 14.91 5.11
C THR A 136 6.90 16.38 5.31
N GLY A 137 6.22 16.75 6.40
CA GLY A 137 5.78 18.13 6.67
C GLY A 137 4.67 18.62 5.72
N ARG A 138 4.06 17.73 4.94
CA ARG A 138 2.95 18.05 4.02
C ARG A 138 1.61 18.08 4.75
N ILE A 139 1.53 18.90 5.76
CA ILE A 139 0.23 19.24 6.36
C ILE A 139 -0.46 20.15 5.34
N SER A 140 -1.66 19.79 4.91
CA SER A 140 -2.41 20.62 3.97
C SER A 140 -2.59 22.02 4.54
N GLU A 141 -2.59 23.04 3.68
CA GLU A 141 -2.83 24.44 4.06
C GLU A 141 -4.14 24.59 4.87
N SER A 142 -5.12 23.71 4.60
CA SER A 142 -6.36 23.62 5.37
C SER A 142 -6.16 23.14 6.80
N ALA A 143 -5.24 22.17 7.03
CA ALA A 143 -4.87 21.74 8.37
C ALA A 143 -4.09 22.85 9.10
N PHE A 144 -3.22 23.57 8.40
CA PHE A 144 -2.50 24.74 8.95
C PHE A 144 -3.47 25.87 9.34
N LYS A 145 -4.47 26.17 8.50
CA LYS A 145 -5.55 27.15 8.82
C LYS A 145 -6.39 26.69 10.00
N MET A 146 -6.71 25.39 10.08
CA MET A 146 -7.45 24.81 11.21
C MET A 146 -6.66 24.92 12.52
N ILE A 147 -5.33 24.71 12.46
CA ILE A 147 -4.41 24.88 13.60
C ILE A 147 -4.35 26.34 14.03
N GLY A 148 -4.20 27.27 13.08
CA GLY A 148 -4.22 28.73 13.38
C GLY A 148 -5.54 29.18 13.97
N SER A 149 -6.67 28.59 13.58
CA SER A 149 -7.98 28.88 14.18
C SER A 149 -8.13 28.33 15.60
N VAL A 150 -7.45 27.22 15.92
CA VAL A 150 -7.41 26.63 17.27
C VAL A 150 -6.57 27.47 18.23
N ASP A 151 -5.48 28.06 17.76
CA ASP A 151 -4.66 28.97 18.56
C ASP A 151 -5.36 30.29 18.90
N ALA A 152 -6.33 30.70 18.08
CA ALA A 152 -7.13 31.91 18.29
C ALA A 152 -8.34 31.71 19.20
N LYS A 153 -8.62 30.50 19.68
CA LYS A 153 -9.75 30.20 20.55
C LYS A 153 -9.39 30.30 22.04
N ASP A 154 -10.15 31.08 22.77
CA ASP A 154 -9.99 31.26 24.23
C ASP A 154 -10.29 29.98 25.04
N ASN A 155 -11.09 29.03 24.49
CA ASN A 155 -11.43 27.76 25.12
C ASN A 155 -11.35 26.59 24.12
N PRO A 156 -10.17 26.01 23.88
CA PRO A 156 -10.02 24.87 22.98
C PRO A 156 -10.64 23.58 23.56
N THR A 157 -11.31 22.81 22.71
CA THR A 157 -11.83 21.48 23.05
C THR A 157 -10.70 20.51 23.40
N PHE A 158 -11.03 19.38 24.07
CA PHE A 158 -10.03 18.34 24.40
C PHE A 158 -9.26 17.89 23.16
N PHE A 159 -9.92 17.70 22.02
CA PHE A 159 -9.30 17.29 20.76
C PHE A 159 -8.33 18.37 20.23
N GLU A 160 -8.70 19.62 20.30
CA GLU A 160 -7.86 20.76 19.92
C GLU A 160 -6.60 20.85 20.80
N ARG A 161 -6.69 20.54 22.10
CA ARG A 161 -5.52 20.49 23.02
C ARG A 161 -4.58 19.35 22.67
N VAL A 162 -5.11 18.18 22.34
CA VAL A 162 -4.32 17.00 21.90
C VAL A 162 -3.59 17.32 20.59
N MET A 163 -4.26 17.91 19.61
CA MET A 163 -3.66 18.35 18.36
C MET A 163 -2.52 19.37 18.61
N LYS A 164 -2.74 20.36 19.48
CA LYS A 164 -1.75 21.37 19.86
C LYS A 164 -0.51 20.73 20.51
N PHE A 165 -0.69 19.70 21.32
CA PHE A 165 0.40 18.95 21.94
C PHE A 165 1.26 18.23 20.90
N PHE A 166 0.64 17.51 19.93
CA PHE A 166 1.40 16.82 18.88
C PHE A 166 2.16 17.77 17.96
N LEU A 167 1.62 18.94 17.66
CA LEU A 167 2.26 19.94 16.80
C LEU A 167 3.49 20.61 17.42
N ARG A 168 3.64 20.56 18.75
CA ARG A 168 4.83 21.06 19.47
C ARG A 168 6.09 20.24 19.17
N PHE A 169 5.93 19.00 18.67
CA PHE A 169 7.02 18.08 18.33
C PHE A 169 7.38 18.05 16.84
N ILE A 170 6.71 18.87 16.01
CA ILE A 170 6.91 18.95 14.54
C ILE A 170 7.79 20.19 14.18
N LYS A 171 8.43 20.81 15.16
CA LYS A 171 9.43 21.85 14.89
C LYS A 171 10.82 21.29 14.78
#